data_608da5bd547ee2ff98f3631ab24c1b49
#
_entry.id   608da5bd547ee2ff98f3631ab24c1b49
#
_cell.length_a   1.000
_cell.length_b   1.000
_cell.length_c   1.000
_cell.angle_alpha   90.00
_cell.angle_beta   90.00
_cell.angle_gamma   90.00
#
_symmetry.space_group_name_H-M   'P 1'
#
loop_
_entity.id
_entity.type
_entity.pdbx_description
1 polymer ?
#
loop_
_entity_poly.entity_id
_entity_poly.type
_entity_poly.pdbx_seq_one_letter_code
_entity_poly.pdbx_strand_id
1 'polypeptide(L)' 'MKTQGTVKWFSKVKGYGFIEPDNGGQEVFVHYSAIEGSGYRNVEAGDVVTFDLVDKGRGPQAQNVAPLPHSAFAV' A
#
# COMPACT_ATOMS: atom_id res chain seq x y z
N MET A 1 9.75 -10.35 2.06
CA MET A 1 8.71 -11.02 1.28
C MET A 1 7.61 -10.02 0.93
N LYS A 2 7.23 -9.95 -0.33
CA LYS A 2 6.21 -8.99 -0.75
C LYS A 2 4.80 -9.53 -0.52
N THR A 3 3.96 -8.68 0.01
CA THR A 3 2.54 -8.97 0.19
C THR A 3 1.76 -8.09 -0.78
N GLN A 4 0.68 -8.61 -1.33
CA GLN A 4 -0.18 -7.84 -2.21
C GLN A 4 -1.44 -7.42 -1.47
N GLY A 5 -1.92 -6.23 -1.76
CA GLY A 5 -3.15 -5.75 -1.17
C GLY A 5 -3.77 -4.64 -1.98
N THR A 6 -4.93 -4.19 -1.53
CA THR A 6 -5.68 -3.12 -2.19
C THR A 6 -5.77 -1.93 -1.24
N VAL A 7 -5.48 -0.75 -1.75
CA VAL A 7 -5.58 0.48 -0.96
C VAL A 7 -7.04 0.70 -0.61
N LYS A 8 -7.34 0.76 0.67
CA LYS A 8 -8.69 1.01 1.15
C LYS A 8 -9.02 2.50 1.05
N TRP A 9 -8.09 3.33 1.50
CA TRP A 9 -8.15 4.77 1.30
C TRP A 9 -6.77 5.36 1.56
N PHE A 10 -6.52 6.53 1.00
CA PHE A 10 -5.25 7.23 1.20
C PHE A 10 -5.51 8.72 1.14
N SER A 11 -5.05 9.44 2.16
CA SER A 11 -5.18 10.89 2.22
C SER A 11 -3.88 11.54 1.79
N LYS A 12 -3.87 12.17 0.64
CA LYS A 12 -2.68 12.85 0.14
C LYS A 12 -2.32 14.06 1.01
N VAL A 13 -3.32 14.65 1.62
CA VAL A 13 -3.12 15.81 2.49
C VAL A 13 -2.45 15.39 3.78
N LYS A 14 -2.93 14.32 4.40
CA LYS A 14 -2.39 13.84 5.65
C LYS A 14 -1.16 12.95 5.46
N GLY A 15 -1.01 12.37 4.28
CA GLY A 15 0.16 11.57 3.96
C GLY A 15 0.11 10.15 4.46
N TYR A 16 -1.06 9.58 4.70
CA TYR A 16 -1.17 8.19 5.12
C TYR A 16 -2.50 7.58 4.71
N GLY A 17 -2.58 6.27 4.82
CA GLY A 17 -3.79 5.53 4.52
C GLY A 17 -3.69 4.11 5.02
N PHE A 18 -4.56 3.26 4.49
CA PHE A 18 -4.62 1.86 4.88
C PHE A 18 -4.75 0.96 3.66
N ILE A 19 -4.11 -0.20 3.75
CA ILE A 19 -4.15 -1.22 2.71
C ILE A 19 -4.85 -2.44 3.30
N GLU A 20 -5.75 -3.03 2.51
CA GLU A 20 -6.38 -4.28 2.86
C GLU A 20 -5.60 -5.40 2.18
N PRO A 21 -4.89 -6.25 2.96
CA PRO A 21 -4.10 -7.31 2.36
C PRO A 21 -4.99 -8.38 1.71
N ASP A 22 -4.53 -8.92 0.60
CA ASP A 22 -5.29 -9.91 -0.16
C ASP A 22 -5.53 -11.20 0.62
N ASN A 23 -4.68 -11.47 1.62
CA ASN A 23 -4.84 -12.68 2.43
C ASN A 23 -5.96 -12.57 3.48
N GLY A 24 -6.67 -11.46 3.51
CA GLY A 24 -7.76 -11.25 4.46
C GLY A 24 -7.33 -10.87 5.86
N GLY A 25 -6.07 -10.54 6.03
CA GLY A 25 -5.55 -10.14 7.33
C GLY A 25 -5.98 -8.75 7.76
N GLN A 26 -5.40 -8.31 8.87
CA GLN A 26 -5.69 -7.00 9.44
C GLN A 26 -5.25 -5.88 8.49
N GLU A 27 -5.99 -4.77 8.49
CA GLU A 27 -5.61 -3.61 7.69
C GLU A 27 -4.21 -3.15 8.02
N VAL A 28 -3.48 -2.73 6.99
CA VAL A 28 -2.07 -2.36 7.09
C VAL A 28 -1.93 -0.86 6.93
N PHE A 29 -1.32 -0.20 7.90
CA PHE A 29 -1.06 1.23 7.85
C PHE A 29 0.03 1.51 6.83
N VAL A 30 -0.14 2.56 6.02
CA VAL A 30 0.87 3.00 5.07
C VAL A 30 1.07 4.50 5.18
N HIS A 31 2.32 4.91 5.33
CA HIS A 31 2.72 6.33 5.34
C HIS A 31 3.34 6.66 3.99
N TYR A 32 3.22 7.94 3.55
CA TYR A 32 3.71 8.30 2.23
C TYR A 32 5.21 8.02 2.07
N SER A 33 5.96 8.09 3.14
CA SER A 33 7.40 7.82 3.10
C SER A 33 7.72 6.36 2.78
N ALA A 34 6.74 5.48 2.95
CA ALA A 34 6.90 4.06 2.64
C ALA A 34 6.60 3.73 1.18
N ILE A 35 6.09 4.68 0.42
CA ILE A 35 5.76 4.48 -0.99
C ILE A 35 6.97 4.87 -1.82
N GLU A 36 7.38 3.96 -2.70
CA GLU A 36 8.59 4.17 -3.48
C GLU A 36 8.46 5.33 -4.48
N GLY A 37 9.50 6.10 -4.59
CA GLY A 37 9.58 7.21 -5.53
C GLY A 37 8.48 8.23 -5.30
N SER A 38 7.85 8.67 -6.37
CA SER A 38 6.74 9.62 -6.32
C SER A 38 5.39 8.92 -6.36
N GLY A 39 5.37 7.61 -6.09
CA GLY A 39 4.15 6.79 -6.22
C GLY A 39 3.01 7.28 -5.36
N TYR A 40 3.29 7.91 -4.23
CA TYR A 40 2.24 8.36 -3.33
C TYR A 40 1.28 9.37 -3.99
N ARG A 41 1.75 10.06 -5.02
CA ARG A 41 0.92 11.04 -5.74
C ARG A 41 -0.18 10.38 -6.55
N ASN A 42 0.00 9.10 -6.86
CA ASN A 42 -0.91 8.37 -7.70
C ASN A 42 -1.66 7.27 -6.96
N VAL A 43 -1.45 7.17 -5.65
CA VAL A 43 -2.12 6.15 -4.85
C VAL A 43 -3.53 6.60 -4.53
N GLU A 44 -4.49 5.76 -4.88
CA GLU A 44 -5.90 6.03 -4.65
C GLU A 44 -6.60 4.78 -4.15
N ALA A 45 -7.75 4.98 -3.53
CA ALA A 45 -8.57 3.86 -3.07
C ALA A 45 -8.88 2.93 -4.24
N GLY A 46 -8.70 1.65 -4.01
CA GLY A 46 -8.93 0.64 -5.04
C GLY A 46 -7.68 0.20 -5.78
N ASP A 47 -6.57 0.93 -5.63
CA ASP A 47 -5.32 0.54 -6.28
C ASP A 47 -4.75 -0.71 -5.66
N VAL A 48 -4.23 -1.58 -6.50
CA VAL A 48 -3.54 -2.79 -6.04
C VAL A 48 -2.05 -2.48 -5.92
N VAL A 49 -1.49 -2.84 -4.78
CA VAL A 49 -0.08 -2.55 -4.48
C VAL A 49 0.61 -3.78 -3.91
N THR A 50 1.93 -3.79 -3.98
CA THR A 50 2.75 -4.75 -3.26
C THR A 50 3.54 -4.01 -2.20
N PHE A 51 3.84 -4.70 -1.11
CA PHE A 51 4.54 -4.07 0.01
C PHE A 51 5.17 -5.12 0.91
N ASP A 52 6.10 -4.68 1.76
CA ASP A 52 6.66 -5.51 2.81
C ASP A 52 5.88 -5.24 4.09
N LEU A 53 5.37 -6.31 4.70
CA LEU A 53 4.62 -6.21 5.93
C LEU A 53 5.58 -6.19 7.11
N VAL A 54 5.49 -5.16 7.93
CA VAL A 54 6.34 -4.99 9.10
C VAL A 54 5.45 -4.70 10.31
N ASP A 55 5.73 -5.35 11.43
CA ASP A 55 5.02 -5.08 12.67
C ASP A 55 6.03 -4.81 13.77
N LYS A 56 6.06 -3.58 14.25
CA LYS A 56 6.98 -3.14 15.30
C LYS A 56 6.28 -2.95 16.63
N GLY A 57 5.18 -3.65 16.84
CA GLY A 57 4.43 -3.57 18.09
C GLY A 57 3.27 -2.57 18.08
N ARG A 58 3.09 -1.85 16.98
CA ARG A 58 1.99 -0.88 16.82
C ARG A 58 0.96 -1.33 15.82
N GLY A 59 1.02 -2.58 15.43
CA GLY A 59 0.18 -3.13 14.38
C GLY A 59 0.92 -3.18 13.05
N PRO A 60 0.32 -3.80 12.04
CA PRO A 60 0.99 -4.00 10.77
C PRO A 60 1.17 -2.70 10.01
N GLN A 61 2.36 -2.52 9.45
CA GLN A 61 2.70 -1.37 8.62
C GLN A 61 3.29 -1.85 7.31
N ALA A 62 3.05 -1.07 6.25
CA ALA A 62 3.59 -1.37 4.94
C ALA A 62 4.88 -0.58 4.71
N GLN A 63 5.87 -1.23 4.10
CA GLN A 63 7.10 -0.58 3.66
C GLN A 63 7.39 -0.99 2.23
N ASN A 64 8.17 -0.18 1.54
CA ASN A 64 8.54 -0.44 0.15
C ASN A 64 7.30 -0.69 -0.72
N VAL A 65 6.31 0.17 -0.56
CA VAL A 65 5.04 0.05 -1.28
C VAL A 65 5.25 0.45 -2.73
N ALA A 66 4.81 -0.41 -3.63
CA ALA A 66 4.89 -0.16 -5.07
C ALA A 66 3.55 -0.49 -5.70
N PRO A 67 2.97 0.42 -6.48
CA PRO A 67 1.76 0.10 -7.20
C PRO A 67 2.06 -0.92 -8.30
N LEU A 68 1.12 -1.83 -8.53
CA LEU A 68 1.26 -2.75 -9.64
C LEU A 68 1.03 -1.98 -10.93
N PRO A 69 1.90 -2.18 -11.94
CA PRO A 69 1.74 -1.46 -13.19
C PRO A 69 0.49 -1.93 -13.93
N HIS A 70 -0.28 -0.96 -14.41
CA HIS A 70 -1.49 -1.26 -15.18
C HIS A 70 -1.18 -2.06 -16.42
N SER A 71 -0.01 -1.84 -16.99
CA SER A 71 0.39 -2.57 -18.20
C SER A 71 0.47 -4.08 -17.98
N ALA A 72 0.62 -4.51 -16.72
CA ALA A 72 0.63 -5.93 -16.40
C ALA A 72 -0.73 -6.57 -16.65
N PHE A 73 -1.79 -5.80 -16.70
CA PHE A 73 -3.16 -6.27 -16.86
C PHE A 73 -3.79 -5.84 -18.18
N ALA A 74 -3.14 -4.97 -18.91
CA ALA A 74 -3.65 -4.43 -20.16
C ALA A 74 -3.26 -5.34 -21.32
N VAL A 75 -3.87 -6.47 -21.39
CA VAL A 75 -3.55 -7.46 -22.41
C VAL A 75 -4.67 -7.57 -23.40
#